data_954addcbfe948314f032b550894b4417
#
_entry.id   954addcbfe948314f032b550894b4417
#
_cell.length_a   1.000
_cell.length_b   1.000
_cell.length_c   1.000
_cell.angle_alpha   90.00
_cell.angle_beta   90.00
_cell.angle_gamma   90.00
#
_symmetry.space_group_name_H-M   'P 1'
#
loop_
_entity.id
_entity.type
_entity.pdbx_description
1 polymer ?
#
loop_
_entity_poly.entity_id
_entity_poly.type
_entity_poly.pdbx_seq_one_letter_code
_entity_poly.pdbx_strand_id
1 'polypeptide(L)'
;MKDNITNEWLDEIRRRIQEALSQAKKDKLRTEYGMEFEYTHPGLSPEVENEWLDYVLEFERQFEQAKPITVRERIGNPPLQPLSDLPLEAVSEAVTVLLDLLAAHGIAVDFLGDVDELEAYRYLTEELLDEEMDDIRIEGMMTHFTYSTPEYDVQMWVESFVLDLFTHEKEYFLPGLAKQPLFNTKGEPITPIQFQQTIEAVWERLPPTNKVEVKPIVTQVEEDEAKVWATISWNDGVQQLKGQVESYFHLQPSPYTGWDVVQTSLLDDLLA
;
A
#
# COMPACT_ATOMS: atom_id res chain seq x y z
N MET A 1 -12.05 6.53 -55.69
CA MET A 1 -13.17 5.75 -55.08
C MET A 1 -12.87 4.26 -54.95
N LYS A 2 -12.09 3.61 -55.84
CA LYS A 2 -11.72 2.19 -55.71
C LYS A 2 -10.69 1.94 -54.59
N ASP A 3 -9.78 2.87 -54.33
CA ASP A 3 -8.72 2.71 -53.29
C ASP A 3 -9.25 2.76 -51.84
N ASN A 4 -10.31 3.54 -51.58
CA ASN A 4 -10.92 3.60 -50.26
C ASN A 4 -11.61 2.29 -49.87
N ILE A 5 -12.32 1.65 -50.79
CA ILE A 5 -13.02 0.38 -50.51
C ILE A 5 -12.01 -0.75 -50.19
N THR A 6 -10.83 -0.70 -50.79
CA THR A 6 -9.78 -1.70 -50.54
C THR A 6 -9.14 -1.55 -49.17
N ASN A 7 -8.97 -0.33 -48.70
CA ASN A 7 -8.40 -0.04 -47.36
C ASN A 7 -9.37 -0.41 -46.24
N GLU A 8 -10.65 -0.04 -46.35
CA GLU A 8 -11.66 -0.42 -45.37
C GLU A 8 -11.80 -1.95 -45.23
N TRP A 9 -11.73 -2.67 -46.36
CA TRP A 9 -11.79 -4.13 -46.34
C TRP A 9 -10.55 -4.75 -45.70
N LEU A 10 -9.36 -4.23 -45.94
CA LEU A 10 -8.12 -4.68 -45.32
C LEU A 10 -8.13 -4.40 -43.80
N ASP A 11 -8.63 -3.26 -43.37
CA ASP A 11 -8.74 -2.90 -41.96
C ASP A 11 -9.76 -3.79 -41.22
N GLU A 12 -10.87 -4.11 -41.84
CA GLU A 12 -11.84 -5.08 -41.30
C GLU A 12 -11.25 -6.50 -41.15
N ILE A 13 -10.49 -6.98 -42.13
CA ILE A 13 -9.81 -8.27 -42.01
C ILE A 13 -8.79 -8.24 -40.88
N ARG A 14 -7.99 -7.18 -40.77
CA ARG A 14 -7.00 -7.03 -39.71
C ARG A 14 -7.68 -7.07 -38.33
N ARG A 15 -8.75 -6.32 -38.17
CA ARG A 15 -9.55 -6.31 -36.94
C ARG A 15 -10.05 -7.72 -36.57
N ARG A 16 -10.63 -8.46 -37.51
CA ARG A 16 -11.11 -9.84 -37.28
C ARG A 16 -9.99 -10.82 -36.92
N ILE A 17 -8.83 -10.66 -37.52
CA ILE A 17 -7.64 -11.47 -37.18
C ILE A 17 -7.24 -11.17 -35.73
N GLN A 18 -7.15 -9.90 -35.33
CA GLN A 18 -6.80 -9.50 -33.98
C GLN A 18 -7.81 -10.01 -32.95
N GLU A 19 -9.11 -9.91 -33.22
CA GLU A 19 -10.17 -10.47 -32.37
C GLU A 19 -10.04 -11.99 -32.19
N ALA A 20 -9.77 -12.73 -33.27
CA ALA A 20 -9.57 -14.17 -33.22
C ALA A 20 -8.30 -14.55 -32.42
N LEU A 21 -7.23 -13.78 -32.54
CA LEU A 21 -6.01 -13.97 -31.75
C LEU A 21 -6.25 -13.70 -30.27
N SER A 22 -6.95 -12.61 -29.92
CA SER A 22 -7.33 -12.32 -28.53
C SER A 22 -8.16 -13.47 -27.93
N GLN A 23 -9.13 -13.97 -28.67
CA GLN A 23 -9.96 -15.08 -28.20
C GLN A 23 -9.13 -16.35 -27.96
N ALA A 24 -8.24 -16.70 -28.89
CA ALA A 24 -7.36 -17.86 -28.74
C ALA A 24 -6.44 -17.75 -27.51
N LYS A 25 -5.89 -16.56 -27.23
CA LYS A 25 -5.08 -16.30 -26.04
C LYS A 25 -5.90 -16.41 -24.75
N LYS A 26 -7.10 -15.84 -24.72
CA LYS A 26 -8.02 -15.96 -23.58
C LYS A 26 -8.38 -17.43 -23.31
N ASP A 27 -8.67 -18.20 -24.35
CA ASP A 27 -8.99 -19.61 -24.22
C ASP A 27 -7.79 -20.41 -23.69
N LYS A 28 -6.57 -20.04 -24.11
CA LYS A 28 -5.33 -20.61 -23.58
C LYS A 28 -5.16 -20.28 -22.10
N LEU A 29 -5.25 -19.01 -21.72
CA LEU A 29 -5.14 -18.56 -20.31
C LEU A 29 -6.19 -19.23 -19.42
N ARG A 30 -7.42 -19.40 -19.91
CA ARG A 30 -8.48 -20.11 -19.20
C ARG A 30 -8.15 -21.60 -19.01
N THR A 31 -7.64 -22.25 -20.05
CA THR A 31 -7.42 -23.68 -20.05
C THR A 31 -6.17 -24.08 -19.27
N GLU A 32 -5.07 -23.34 -19.44
CA GLU A 32 -3.78 -23.64 -18.84
C GLU A 32 -3.63 -23.08 -17.42
N TYR A 33 -4.18 -21.87 -17.16
CA TYR A 33 -3.97 -21.15 -15.90
C TYR A 33 -5.25 -20.90 -15.09
N GLY A 34 -6.41 -21.36 -15.59
CA GLY A 34 -7.68 -21.22 -14.86
C GLY A 34 -8.21 -19.78 -14.74
N MET A 35 -7.70 -18.86 -15.57
CA MET A 35 -8.14 -17.46 -15.53
C MET A 35 -9.56 -17.29 -16.03
N GLU A 36 -10.37 -16.51 -15.29
CA GLU A 36 -11.68 -16.07 -15.74
C GLU A 36 -11.65 -14.62 -16.22
N PHE A 37 -12.19 -14.39 -17.42
CA PHE A 37 -12.31 -13.05 -17.99
C PHE A 37 -13.77 -12.61 -17.89
N GLU A 38 -14.10 -11.89 -16.82
CA GLU A 38 -15.48 -11.42 -16.63
C GLU A 38 -15.84 -10.25 -17.53
N TYR A 39 -14.89 -9.40 -17.89
CA TYR A 39 -15.13 -8.22 -18.74
C TYR A 39 -13.95 -7.92 -19.66
N THR A 40 -14.23 -7.76 -20.95
CA THR A 40 -13.38 -6.98 -21.84
C THR A 40 -13.62 -5.50 -21.52
N HIS A 41 -12.59 -4.74 -21.23
CA HIS A 41 -12.74 -3.29 -21.07
C HIS A 41 -13.35 -2.71 -22.35
N PRO A 42 -14.58 -2.18 -22.31
CA PRO A 42 -15.18 -1.59 -23.50
C PRO A 42 -14.36 -0.36 -23.90
N GLY A 43 -13.57 -0.47 -24.97
CA GLY A 43 -12.75 0.62 -25.50
C GLY A 43 -11.29 0.31 -25.78
N LEU A 44 -10.78 -0.85 -25.41
CA LEU A 44 -9.46 -1.29 -25.85
C LEU A 44 -9.52 -1.72 -27.32
N SER A 45 -8.56 -1.29 -28.13
CA SER A 45 -8.43 -1.85 -29.46
C SER A 45 -7.98 -3.31 -29.39
N PRO A 46 -8.35 -4.17 -30.36
CA PRO A 46 -7.93 -5.56 -30.37
C PRO A 46 -6.40 -5.75 -30.36
N GLU A 47 -5.65 -4.80 -30.91
CA GLU A 47 -4.20 -4.78 -30.90
C GLU A 47 -3.66 -4.62 -29.48
N VAL A 48 -4.14 -3.62 -28.74
CA VAL A 48 -3.74 -3.36 -27.36
C VAL A 48 -4.15 -4.52 -26.43
N GLU A 49 -5.32 -5.09 -26.65
CA GLU A 49 -5.76 -6.28 -25.92
C GLU A 49 -4.81 -7.46 -26.16
N ASN A 50 -4.38 -7.68 -27.40
CA ASN A 50 -3.43 -8.75 -27.74
C ASN A 50 -2.06 -8.55 -27.10
N GLU A 51 -1.54 -7.33 -27.07
CA GLU A 51 -0.28 -7.00 -26.39
C GLU A 51 -0.36 -7.28 -24.89
N TRP A 52 -1.48 -6.88 -24.24
CA TRP A 52 -1.72 -7.18 -22.84
C TRP A 52 -1.82 -8.69 -22.58
N LEU A 53 -2.54 -9.44 -23.43
CA LEU A 53 -2.64 -10.90 -23.30
C LEU A 53 -1.30 -11.61 -23.51
N ASP A 54 -0.43 -11.11 -24.39
CA ASP A 54 0.94 -11.62 -24.54
C ASP A 54 1.76 -11.39 -23.26
N TYR A 55 1.63 -10.21 -22.66
CA TYR A 55 2.27 -9.91 -21.40
C TYR A 55 1.82 -10.85 -20.26
N VAL A 56 0.49 -11.08 -20.14
CA VAL A 56 -0.05 -12.01 -19.15
C VAL A 56 0.41 -13.44 -19.38
N LEU A 57 0.40 -13.93 -20.64
CA LEU A 57 0.90 -15.27 -20.98
C LEU A 57 2.39 -15.44 -20.64
N GLU A 58 3.20 -14.42 -20.87
CA GLU A 58 4.62 -14.45 -20.53
C GLU A 58 4.83 -14.42 -19.01
N PHE A 59 4.01 -13.64 -18.27
CA PHE A 59 4.03 -13.62 -16.82
C PHE A 59 3.72 -15.00 -16.25
N GLU A 60 2.61 -15.62 -16.64
CA GLU A 60 2.20 -16.93 -16.14
C GLU A 60 3.25 -18.00 -16.45
N ARG A 61 3.81 -17.97 -17.67
CA ARG A 61 4.87 -18.90 -18.08
C ARG A 61 6.12 -18.78 -17.22
N GLN A 62 6.52 -17.56 -16.89
CA GLN A 62 7.67 -17.32 -16.02
C GLN A 62 7.36 -17.66 -14.57
N PHE A 63 6.16 -17.31 -14.08
CA PHE A 63 5.73 -17.59 -12.71
C PHE A 63 5.74 -19.09 -12.40
N GLU A 64 5.22 -19.95 -13.30
CA GLU A 64 5.27 -21.40 -13.13
C GLU A 64 6.71 -21.96 -13.02
N GLN A 65 7.69 -21.28 -13.60
CA GLN A 65 9.08 -21.71 -13.65
C GLN A 65 9.97 -20.93 -12.68
N ALA A 66 9.43 -19.88 -12.08
CA ALA A 66 10.17 -18.99 -11.20
C ALA A 66 10.75 -19.76 -10.01
N LYS A 67 11.95 -19.36 -9.66
CA LYS A 67 12.59 -19.83 -8.43
C LYS A 67 12.82 -18.62 -7.54
N PRO A 68 12.65 -18.77 -6.24
CA PRO A 68 13.03 -17.72 -5.33
C PRO A 68 14.52 -17.45 -5.45
N ILE A 69 14.88 -16.19 -5.60
CA ILE A 69 16.24 -15.67 -5.57
C ILE A 69 16.28 -14.48 -4.63
N THR A 70 17.45 -14.15 -4.09
CA THR A 70 17.56 -12.91 -3.33
C THR A 70 17.65 -11.69 -4.25
N VAL A 71 17.27 -10.53 -3.74
CA VAL A 71 17.47 -9.24 -4.43
C VAL A 71 18.95 -9.08 -4.81
N ARG A 72 19.87 -9.47 -3.94
CA ARG A 72 21.32 -9.48 -4.18
C ARG A 72 21.71 -10.29 -5.41
N GLU A 73 21.17 -11.49 -5.55
CA GLU A 73 21.41 -12.36 -6.70
C GLU A 73 20.81 -11.75 -7.97
N ARG A 74 19.62 -11.16 -7.86
CA ARG A 74 18.93 -10.49 -8.96
C ARG A 74 19.77 -9.39 -9.61
N ILE A 75 20.47 -8.59 -8.80
CA ILE A 75 21.33 -7.49 -9.25
C ILE A 75 22.78 -7.88 -9.52
N GLY A 76 23.10 -9.18 -9.48
CA GLY A 76 24.41 -9.70 -9.88
C GLY A 76 25.48 -9.67 -8.78
N ASN A 77 25.11 -9.68 -7.50
CA ASN A 77 26.01 -9.70 -6.37
C ASN A 77 27.07 -8.57 -6.40
N PRO A 78 26.68 -7.29 -6.47
CA PRO A 78 27.63 -6.20 -6.52
C PRO A 78 28.49 -6.15 -5.25
N PRO A 79 29.77 -5.75 -5.35
CA PRO A 79 30.58 -5.50 -4.16
C PRO A 79 30.03 -4.27 -3.45
N LEU A 80 29.62 -4.41 -2.19
CA LEU A 80 29.10 -3.33 -1.36
C LEU A 80 30.13 -2.96 -0.30
N GLN A 81 30.21 -1.66 -0.02
CA GLN A 81 31.05 -1.16 1.05
C GLN A 81 30.24 -1.21 2.35
N PRO A 82 30.77 -1.80 3.45
CA PRO A 82 30.09 -1.74 4.75
C PRO A 82 29.86 -0.28 5.18
N LEU A 83 28.76 -0.01 5.85
CA LEU A 83 28.44 1.33 6.33
C LEU A 83 29.55 1.90 7.24
N SER A 84 30.20 1.05 8.03
CA SER A 84 31.35 1.41 8.89
C SER A 84 32.54 2.00 8.14
N ASP A 85 32.69 1.65 6.87
CA ASP A 85 33.83 1.99 6.03
C ASP A 85 33.50 3.11 5.03
N LEU A 86 32.23 3.52 5.00
CA LEU A 86 31.73 4.55 4.08
C LEU A 86 31.79 5.94 4.76
N PRO A 87 32.51 6.93 4.17
CA PRO A 87 32.46 8.29 4.65
C PRO A 87 31.03 8.86 4.59
N LEU A 88 30.66 9.62 5.62
CA LEU A 88 29.29 10.15 5.75
C LEU A 88 28.85 10.96 4.53
N GLU A 89 29.77 11.75 3.96
CA GLU A 89 29.56 12.55 2.75
C GLU A 89 29.37 11.72 1.47
N ALA A 90 29.70 10.42 1.50
CA ALA A 90 29.54 9.51 0.36
C ALA A 90 28.28 8.66 0.43
N VAL A 91 27.54 8.70 1.55
CA VAL A 91 26.35 7.85 1.76
C VAL A 91 25.26 8.17 0.73
N SER A 92 24.98 9.44 0.49
CA SER A 92 23.96 9.89 -0.45
C SER A 92 24.22 9.39 -1.88
N GLU A 93 25.48 9.48 -2.33
CA GLU A 93 25.90 8.96 -3.63
C GLU A 93 25.77 7.42 -3.68
N ALA A 94 26.16 6.73 -2.61
CA ALA A 94 26.05 5.27 -2.53
C ALA A 94 24.60 4.79 -2.57
N VAL A 95 23.68 5.46 -1.88
CA VAL A 95 22.22 5.20 -1.94
C VAL A 95 21.73 5.37 -3.38
N THR A 96 22.07 6.50 -4.01
CA THR A 96 21.65 6.79 -5.39
C THR A 96 22.13 5.72 -6.37
N VAL A 97 23.41 5.35 -6.29
CA VAL A 97 24.00 4.31 -7.17
C VAL A 97 23.31 2.96 -6.97
N LEU A 98 22.97 2.61 -5.73
CA LEU A 98 22.31 1.33 -5.44
C LEU A 98 20.85 1.34 -5.92
N LEU A 99 20.12 2.44 -5.74
CA LEU A 99 18.75 2.57 -6.28
C LEU A 99 18.73 2.52 -7.81
N ASP A 100 19.68 3.15 -8.48
CA ASP A 100 19.81 3.08 -9.95
C ASP A 100 20.11 1.65 -10.40
N LEU A 101 20.94 0.92 -9.67
CA LEU A 101 21.24 -0.48 -9.95
C LEU A 101 20.00 -1.37 -9.77
N LEU A 102 19.24 -1.19 -8.69
CA LEU A 102 17.99 -1.90 -8.44
C LEU A 102 16.99 -1.63 -9.56
N ALA A 103 16.79 -0.36 -9.92
CA ALA A 103 15.89 0.04 -10.99
C ALA A 103 16.28 -0.57 -12.35
N ALA A 104 17.57 -0.63 -12.68
CA ALA A 104 18.08 -1.28 -13.90
C ALA A 104 17.76 -2.79 -13.95
N HIS A 105 17.46 -3.41 -12.81
CA HIS A 105 17.06 -4.82 -12.68
C HIS A 105 15.56 -5.03 -12.43
N GLY A 106 14.74 -3.98 -12.61
CA GLY A 106 13.30 -4.03 -12.45
C GLY A 106 12.84 -4.06 -10.99
N ILE A 107 13.60 -3.44 -10.09
CA ILE A 107 13.28 -3.33 -8.66
C ILE A 107 13.13 -1.85 -8.32
N ALA A 108 12.00 -1.49 -7.73
CA ALA A 108 11.75 -0.18 -7.17
C ALA A 108 11.69 -0.26 -5.64
N VAL A 109 12.15 0.79 -4.99
CA VAL A 109 12.08 0.93 -3.53
C VAL A 109 11.41 2.24 -3.18
N ASP A 110 10.33 2.15 -2.41
CA ASP A 110 9.61 3.30 -1.90
C ASP A 110 9.94 3.48 -0.41
N PHE A 111 10.42 4.67 -0.06
CA PHE A 111 10.67 5.07 1.33
C PHE A 111 9.52 5.93 1.82
N LEU A 112 8.89 5.51 2.92
CA LEU A 112 7.77 6.18 3.55
C LEU A 112 8.18 6.74 4.92
N GLY A 113 7.83 7.99 5.17
CA GLY A 113 8.25 8.72 6.36
C GLY A 113 9.55 9.50 6.14
N ASP A 114 10.15 9.94 7.25
CA ASP A 114 11.34 10.79 7.26
C ASP A 114 12.60 9.90 7.35
N VAL A 115 12.91 9.21 6.25
CA VAL A 115 14.03 8.27 6.15
C VAL A 115 15.28 9.03 5.78
N ASP A 116 16.28 9.02 6.66
CA ASP A 116 17.58 9.61 6.35
C ASP A 116 18.45 8.69 5.48
N GLU A 117 19.50 9.26 4.89
CA GLU A 117 20.38 8.56 3.95
C GLU A 117 21.13 7.37 4.59
N LEU A 118 21.46 7.45 5.87
CA LEU A 118 22.13 6.37 6.61
C LEU A 118 21.16 5.20 6.83
N GLU A 119 19.94 5.50 7.22
CA GLU A 119 18.87 4.53 7.40
C GLU A 119 18.50 3.87 6.07
N ALA A 120 18.35 4.67 5.00
CA ALA A 120 18.12 4.15 3.66
C ALA A 120 19.24 3.20 3.20
N TYR A 121 20.52 3.58 3.40
CA TYR A 121 21.65 2.72 3.04
C TYR A 121 21.67 1.42 3.84
N ARG A 122 21.37 1.49 5.14
CA ARG A 122 21.30 0.31 6.01
C ARG A 122 20.22 -0.65 5.53
N TYR A 123 19.00 -0.15 5.35
CA TYR A 123 17.89 -0.95 4.83
C TYR A 123 18.25 -1.62 3.50
N LEU A 124 18.76 -0.84 2.53
CA LEU A 124 19.12 -1.37 1.21
C LEU A 124 20.17 -2.48 1.28
N THR A 125 21.18 -2.36 2.17
CA THR A 125 22.33 -3.25 2.18
C THR A 125 22.23 -4.41 3.17
N GLU A 126 21.54 -4.24 4.29
CA GLU A 126 21.48 -5.21 5.39
C GLU A 126 20.15 -5.99 5.43
N GLU A 127 19.06 -5.43 4.84
CA GLU A 127 17.75 -6.06 4.84
C GLU A 127 17.31 -6.41 3.42
N LEU A 128 17.06 -5.40 2.57
CA LEU A 128 16.48 -5.60 1.24
C LEU A 128 17.27 -6.58 0.37
N LEU A 129 18.59 -6.51 0.38
CA LEU A 129 19.39 -7.39 -0.49
C LEU A 129 19.29 -8.88 -0.15
N ASP A 130 18.90 -9.21 1.07
CA ASP A 130 18.71 -10.57 1.53
C ASP A 130 17.24 -11.02 1.44
N GLU A 131 16.32 -10.12 1.03
CA GLU A 131 14.92 -10.46 0.75
C GLU A 131 14.80 -11.38 -0.47
N GLU A 132 13.86 -12.34 -0.38
CA GLU A 132 13.55 -13.27 -1.47
C GLU A 132 12.49 -12.68 -2.41
N MET A 133 12.67 -12.92 -3.70
CA MET A 133 11.72 -12.57 -4.75
C MET A 133 11.70 -13.65 -5.83
N ASP A 134 10.60 -13.75 -6.57
CA ASP A 134 10.54 -14.62 -7.75
C ASP A 134 11.39 -14.05 -8.89
N ASP A 135 12.19 -14.91 -9.55
CA ASP A 135 13.01 -14.49 -10.71
C ASP A 135 12.17 -14.35 -11.98
N ILE A 136 11.20 -13.45 -11.96
CA ILE A 136 10.37 -13.06 -13.11
C ILE A 136 11.00 -11.85 -13.79
N ARG A 137 11.20 -11.93 -15.13
CA ARG A 137 11.87 -10.89 -15.92
C ARG A 137 11.05 -10.54 -17.15
N ILE A 138 10.14 -9.61 -16.99
CA ILE A 138 9.30 -9.10 -18.07
C ILE A 138 9.61 -7.63 -18.29
N GLU A 139 9.77 -7.24 -19.54
CA GLU A 139 10.04 -5.84 -19.91
C GLU A 139 8.93 -4.93 -19.39
N GLY A 140 9.30 -3.88 -18.68
CA GLY A 140 8.39 -2.91 -18.08
C GLY A 140 7.75 -3.35 -16.74
N MET A 141 7.99 -4.58 -16.27
CA MET A 141 7.59 -5.02 -14.93
C MET A 141 8.60 -4.56 -13.88
N MET A 142 8.10 -4.07 -12.76
CA MET A 142 8.91 -3.74 -11.59
C MET A 142 8.36 -4.44 -10.36
N THR A 143 9.27 -5.01 -9.57
CA THR A 143 8.96 -5.48 -8.22
C THR A 143 9.17 -4.33 -7.25
N HIS A 144 8.16 -4.01 -6.45
CA HIS A 144 8.20 -2.92 -5.50
C HIS A 144 8.48 -3.46 -4.09
N PHE A 145 9.44 -2.85 -3.42
CA PHE A 145 9.67 -3.01 -2.01
C PHE A 145 9.39 -1.68 -1.32
N THR A 146 8.85 -1.73 -0.13
CA THR A 146 8.52 -0.54 0.64
C THR A 146 9.22 -0.61 1.99
N TYR A 147 9.91 0.45 2.35
CA TYR A 147 10.41 0.68 3.69
C TYR A 147 9.65 1.83 4.31
N SER A 148 9.15 1.63 5.52
CA SER A 148 8.49 2.68 6.29
C SER A 148 9.15 2.85 7.65
N THR A 149 9.26 4.11 8.10
CA THR A 149 9.68 4.35 9.48
C THR A 149 8.58 3.91 10.46
N PRO A 150 8.94 3.42 11.66
CA PRO A 150 7.96 3.06 12.68
C PRO A 150 6.98 4.21 13.01
N GLU A 151 7.46 5.46 12.99
CA GLU A 151 6.65 6.65 13.20
C GLU A 151 5.61 6.83 12.10
N TYR A 152 6.00 6.63 10.86
CA TYR A 152 5.08 6.70 9.72
C TYR A 152 3.98 5.63 9.82
N ASP A 153 4.36 4.38 10.12
CA ASP A 153 3.41 3.28 10.27
C ASP A 153 2.38 3.58 11.35
N VAL A 154 2.84 4.04 12.51
CA VAL A 154 1.94 4.40 13.62
C VAL A 154 1.00 5.55 13.25
N GLN A 155 1.50 6.57 12.53
CA GLN A 155 0.67 7.68 12.05
C GLN A 155 -0.40 7.20 11.07
N MET A 156 -0.06 6.32 10.13
CA MET A 156 -1.02 5.73 9.19
C MET A 156 -2.13 4.95 9.90
N TRP A 157 -1.80 4.22 10.98
CA TRP A 157 -2.82 3.54 11.79
C TRP A 157 -3.75 4.50 12.51
N VAL A 158 -3.24 5.61 13.05
CA VAL A 158 -4.08 6.67 13.65
C VAL A 158 -4.95 7.32 12.59
N GLU A 159 -4.43 7.63 11.42
CA GLU A 159 -5.20 8.21 10.31
C GLU A 159 -6.33 7.27 9.87
N SER A 160 -6.04 5.98 9.71
CA SER A 160 -7.05 4.97 9.36
C SER A 160 -8.13 4.88 10.43
N PHE A 161 -7.75 4.79 11.70
CA PHE A 161 -8.71 4.76 12.82
C PHE A 161 -9.64 5.99 12.82
N VAL A 162 -9.07 7.19 12.63
CA VAL A 162 -9.86 8.42 12.59
C VAL A 162 -10.77 8.45 11.37
N LEU A 163 -10.27 8.06 10.20
CA LEU A 163 -11.08 8.02 8.98
C LEU A 163 -12.25 7.05 9.14
N ASP A 164 -12.02 5.84 9.62
CA ASP A 164 -13.06 4.82 9.84
C ASP A 164 -14.11 5.32 10.84
N LEU A 165 -13.69 6.03 11.91
CA LEU A 165 -14.58 6.64 12.86
C LEU A 165 -15.51 7.68 12.20
N PHE A 166 -14.95 8.55 11.36
CA PHE A 166 -15.71 9.63 10.72
C PHE A 166 -16.51 9.19 9.48
N THR A 167 -16.14 8.09 8.84
CA THR A 167 -16.92 7.49 7.72
C THR A 167 -18.01 6.52 8.21
N HIS A 168 -18.03 6.21 9.49
CA HIS A 168 -18.93 5.22 10.11
C HIS A 168 -18.74 3.79 9.58
N GLU A 169 -17.51 3.41 9.28
CA GLU A 169 -17.15 2.07 8.80
C GLU A 169 -17.20 1.03 9.93
N LYS A 170 -18.40 0.48 10.14
CA LYS A 170 -18.68 -0.43 11.27
C LYS A 170 -17.85 -1.70 11.26
N GLU A 171 -17.50 -2.20 10.09
CA GLU A 171 -16.83 -3.49 9.94
C GLU A 171 -15.39 -3.49 10.52
N TYR A 172 -14.72 -2.34 10.50
CA TYR A 172 -13.36 -2.20 10.99
C TYR A 172 -13.25 -2.09 12.51
N PHE A 173 -14.28 -1.55 13.20
CA PHE A 173 -14.23 -1.36 14.64
C PHE A 173 -14.58 -2.63 15.46
N LEU A 174 -15.23 -3.62 14.86
CA LEU A 174 -15.76 -4.77 15.61
C LEU A 174 -14.79 -5.96 15.79
N PRO A 175 -13.94 -6.35 14.81
CA PRO A 175 -13.09 -7.54 14.94
C PRO A 175 -11.75 -7.31 15.65
N GLY A 176 -11.13 -6.13 15.48
CA GLY A 176 -9.80 -5.81 16.01
C GLY A 176 -9.78 -5.51 17.50
N LEU A 177 -10.82 -4.86 17.99
CA LEU A 177 -10.96 -4.40 19.36
C LEU A 177 -11.09 -5.52 20.40
N ALA A 178 -11.40 -6.74 19.99
CA ALA A 178 -11.67 -7.85 20.92
C ALA A 178 -10.41 -8.52 21.51
N LYS A 179 -9.20 -8.14 21.08
CA LYS A 179 -7.97 -8.91 21.38
C LYS A 179 -6.97 -8.19 22.27
N GLN A 180 -7.05 -6.88 22.38
CA GLN A 180 -6.17 -6.07 23.23
C GLN A 180 -6.98 -5.48 24.40
N PRO A 181 -6.37 -5.28 25.58
CA PRO A 181 -7.01 -4.56 26.66
C PRO A 181 -7.22 -3.09 26.23
N LEU A 182 -8.48 -2.66 26.22
CA LEU A 182 -8.87 -1.28 25.93
C LEU A 182 -8.93 -0.45 27.20
N PHE A 183 -8.61 0.82 27.10
CA PHE A 183 -8.60 1.73 28.24
C PHE A 183 -9.38 3.02 27.92
N ASN A 184 -10.03 3.57 28.94
CA ASN A 184 -10.58 4.92 28.84
C ASN A 184 -9.47 5.97 29.01
N THR A 185 -9.82 7.24 28.86
CA THR A 185 -8.87 8.38 29.01
C THR A 185 -8.19 8.48 30.36
N LYS A 186 -8.74 7.83 31.39
CA LYS A 186 -8.15 7.77 32.75
C LYS A 186 -7.20 6.57 32.92
N GLY A 187 -7.02 5.75 31.90
CA GLY A 187 -6.22 4.54 31.96
C GLY A 187 -6.92 3.37 32.66
N GLU A 188 -8.25 3.44 32.86
CA GLU A 188 -9.03 2.35 33.43
C GLU A 188 -9.44 1.37 32.32
N PRO A 189 -9.35 0.05 32.56
CA PRO A 189 -9.73 -0.94 31.55
C PRO A 189 -11.23 -0.87 31.25
N ILE A 190 -11.57 -0.94 29.95
CA ILE A 190 -12.94 -1.00 29.47
C ILE A 190 -13.17 -2.23 28.62
N THR A 191 -14.41 -2.67 28.53
CA THR A 191 -14.77 -3.79 27.67
C THR A 191 -14.95 -3.34 26.22
N PRO A 192 -14.78 -4.25 25.22
CA PRO A 192 -15.10 -3.95 23.82
C PRO A 192 -16.52 -3.40 23.63
N ILE A 193 -17.49 -3.88 24.41
CA ILE A 193 -18.87 -3.38 24.36
C ILE A 193 -18.97 -1.92 24.80
N GLN A 194 -18.27 -1.54 25.88
CA GLN A 194 -18.25 -0.15 26.33
C GLN A 194 -17.58 0.76 25.31
N PHE A 195 -16.49 0.31 24.69
CA PHE A 195 -15.83 1.04 23.63
C PHE A 195 -16.75 1.24 22.43
N GLN A 196 -17.42 0.18 21.97
CA GLN A 196 -18.40 0.25 20.89
C GLN A 196 -19.55 1.22 21.19
N GLN A 197 -20.09 1.19 22.42
CA GLN A 197 -21.14 2.14 22.84
C GLN A 197 -20.67 3.58 22.77
N THR A 198 -19.39 3.85 23.09
CA THR A 198 -18.83 5.20 22.97
C THR A 198 -18.72 5.62 21.50
N ILE A 199 -18.27 4.74 20.60
CA ILE A 199 -18.25 4.99 19.17
C ILE A 199 -19.64 5.28 18.62
N GLU A 200 -20.64 4.47 18.98
CA GLU A 200 -22.03 4.68 18.56
C GLU A 200 -22.57 6.03 19.04
N ALA A 201 -22.24 6.45 20.25
CA ALA A 201 -22.62 7.77 20.77
C ALA A 201 -21.94 8.92 20.00
N VAL A 202 -20.71 8.75 19.54
CA VAL A 202 -20.04 9.72 18.62
C VAL A 202 -20.79 9.77 17.29
N TRP A 203 -21.13 8.63 16.71
CA TRP A 203 -21.86 8.57 15.42
C TRP A 203 -23.28 9.16 15.47
N GLU A 204 -23.94 9.13 16.62
CA GLU A 204 -25.22 9.81 16.81
C GLU A 204 -25.08 11.34 16.76
N ARG A 205 -23.91 11.89 17.09
CA ARG A 205 -23.65 13.35 17.11
C ARG A 205 -23.04 13.88 15.82
N LEU A 206 -22.21 13.07 15.18
CA LEU A 206 -21.46 13.47 13.99
C LEU A 206 -22.00 12.74 12.76
N PRO A 207 -22.46 13.46 11.71
CA PRO A 207 -22.80 12.83 10.45
C PRO A 207 -21.52 12.27 9.77
N PRO A 208 -21.66 11.18 8.98
CA PRO A 208 -20.51 10.60 8.30
C PRO A 208 -19.87 11.58 7.32
N THR A 209 -18.55 11.68 7.35
CA THR A 209 -17.77 12.51 6.43
C THR A 209 -16.43 11.88 6.11
N ASN A 210 -15.98 12.01 4.86
CA ASN A 210 -14.63 11.66 4.43
C ASN A 210 -13.69 12.87 4.33
N LYS A 211 -14.14 14.04 4.78
CA LYS A 211 -13.34 15.27 4.79
C LYS A 211 -12.72 15.49 6.16
N VAL A 212 -11.85 14.59 6.52
CA VAL A 212 -11.11 14.59 7.77
C VAL A 212 -9.63 14.71 7.45
N GLU A 213 -8.92 15.51 8.21
CA GLU A 213 -7.48 15.68 8.13
C GLU A 213 -6.89 15.41 9.51
N VAL A 214 -5.91 14.54 9.56
CA VAL A 214 -5.12 14.24 10.76
C VAL A 214 -3.74 14.83 10.57
N LYS A 215 -3.31 15.66 11.53
CA LYS A 215 -1.96 16.23 11.53
C LYS A 215 -1.25 15.77 12.81
N PRO A 216 -0.32 14.82 12.73
CA PRO A 216 0.47 14.43 13.89
C PRO A 216 1.28 15.64 14.38
N ILE A 217 1.29 15.83 15.70
CA ILE A 217 2.07 16.86 16.39
C ILE A 217 3.36 16.23 16.93
N VAL A 218 3.21 15.09 17.59
CA VAL A 218 4.30 14.29 18.16
C VAL A 218 3.95 12.83 18.00
N THR A 219 4.91 12.06 17.53
CA THR A 219 4.85 10.58 17.49
C THR A 219 6.04 10.05 18.27
N GLN A 220 5.80 9.13 19.18
CA GLN A 220 6.81 8.43 19.96
C GLN A 220 6.55 6.93 19.81
N VAL A 221 7.54 6.21 19.32
CA VAL A 221 7.47 4.77 19.12
C VAL A 221 8.52 4.10 20.00
N GLU A 222 8.08 3.13 20.79
CA GLU A 222 8.89 2.23 21.59
C GLU A 222 8.60 0.79 21.15
N GLU A 223 9.37 -0.18 21.62
CA GLU A 223 9.23 -1.57 21.19
C GLU A 223 7.81 -2.14 21.39
N ASP A 224 7.17 -1.80 22.51
CA ASP A 224 5.89 -2.38 22.94
C ASP A 224 4.71 -1.41 22.86
N GLU A 225 4.96 -0.13 22.60
CA GLU A 225 3.91 0.89 22.58
C GLU A 225 4.26 2.06 21.67
N ALA A 226 3.22 2.73 21.17
CA ALA A 226 3.38 4.00 20.48
C ALA A 226 2.39 5.04 21.03
N LYS A 227 2.80 6.30 21.01
CA LYS A 227 2.01 7.44 21.49
C LYS A 227 2.00 8.51 20.43
N VAL A 228 0.81 8.93 20.03
CA VAL A 228 0.61 9.97 19.02
C VAL A 228 -0.27 11.07 19.59
N TRP A 229 0.20 12.31 19.45
CA TRP A 229 -0.63 13.50 19.62
C TRP A 229 -0.89 14.07 18.24
N ALA A 230 -2.15 14.28 17.91
CA ALA A 230 -2.53 14.76 16.59
C ALA A 230 -3.63 15.82 16.69
N THR A 231 -3.61 16.76 15.75
CA THR A 231 -4.74 17.65 15.46
C THR A 231 -5.64 16.98 14.44
N ILE A 232 -6.90 16.76 14.79
CA ILE A 232 -7.93 16.23 13.90
C ILE A 232 -8.86 17.37 13.51
N SER A 233 -9.04 17.60 12.22
CA SER A 233 -9.96 18.59 11.69
C SER A 233 -10.90 17.97 10.66
N TRP A 234 -12.19 18.39 10.68
CA TRP A 234 -13.19 17.84 9.78
C TRP A 234 -14.15 18.91 9.25
N ASN A 235 -14.77 18.57 8.12
CA ASN A 235 -15.77 19.41 7.49
C ASN A 235 -16.79 18.54 6.75
N ASP A 236 -18.03 18.52 7.17
CA ASP A 236 -19.09 17.72 6.54
C ASP A 236 -19.52 18.21 5.15
N GLY A 237 -19.15 19.44 4.79
CA GLY A 237 -19.41 20.02 3.47
C GLY A 237 -20.90 20.34 3.17
N VAL A 238 -21.82 19.82 3.95
CA VAL A 238 -23.28 19.92 3.73
C VAL A 238 -23.94 20.81 4.77
N GLN A 239 -23.68 20.57 6.06
CA GLN A 239 -24.27 21.32 7.17
C GLN A 239 -23.35 22.41 7.72
N GLN A 240 -22.17 22.60 7.09
CA GLN A 240 -21.12 23.51 7.56
C GLN A 240 -20.62 23.19 8.97
N LEU A 241 -20.82 21.96 9.43
CA LEU A 241 -20.20 21.48 10.66
C LEU A 241 -18.70 21.38 10.42
N LYS A 242 -17.96 22.19 11.15
CA LYS A 242 -16.50 22.20 11.16
C LYS A 242 -16.05 22.05 12.59
N GLY A 243 -15.06 21.24 12.80
CA GLY A 243 -14.47 21.09 14.11
C GLY A 243 -12.98 20.86 14.01
N GLN A 244 -12.31 21.07 15.12
CA GLN A 244 -10.91 20.76 15.33
C GLN A 244 -10.70 20.38 16.77
N VAL A 245 -10.00 19.28 17.01
CA VAL A 245 -9.60 18.83 18.33
C VAL A 245 -8.14 18.40 18.31
N GLU A 246 -7.46 18.51 19.45
CA GLU A 246 -6.17 17.88 19.69
C GLU A 246 -6.39 16.63 20.54
N SER A 247 -5.98 15.49 20.03
CA SER A 247 -6.26 14.21 20.65
C SER A 247 -5.00 13.36 20.82
N TYR A 248 -5.04 12.51 21.83
CA TYR A 248 -4.01 11.57 22.17
C TYR A 248 -4.43 10.16 21.77
N PHE A 249 -3.49 9.41 21.23
CA PHE A 249 -3.63 8.00 20.90
C PHE A 249 -2.49 7.21 21.53
N HIS A 250 -2.84 6.11 22.17
CA HIS A 250 -1.91 5.10 22.63
C HIS A 250 -2.18 3.82 21.83
N LEU A 251 -1.13 3.27 21.23
CA LEU A 251 -1.19 2.08 20.40
C LEU A 251 -0.30 1.00 20.98
N GLN A 252 -0.67 -0.27 20.71
CA GLN A 252 0.15 -1.43 21.01
C GLN A 252 0.28 -2.31 19.76
N PRO A 253 1.41 -3.03 19.59
CA PRO A 253 1.58 -3.94 18.48
C PRO A 253 0.46 -4.98 18.42
N SER A 254 -0.10 -5.15 17.21
CA SER A 254 -1.12 -6.15 16.94
C SER A 254 -0.49 -7.38 16.29
N PRO A 255 -0.83 -8.60 16.71
CA PRO A 255 -0.31 -9.80 16.07
C PRO A 255 -0.86 -10.04 14.66
N TYR A 256 -1.78 -9.19 14.18
CA TYR A 256 -2.48 -9.40 12.91
C TYR A 256 -2.45 -8.20 11.96
N THR A 257 -2.30 -6.99 12.48
CA THR A 257 -2.57 -5.76 11.72
C THR A 257 -1.51 -4.67 11.88
N GLY A 258 -0.40 -4.94 12.56
CA GLY A 258 0.62 -3.94 12.86
C GLY A 258 0.39 -3.28 14.21
N TRP A 259 -0.52 -2.30 14.32
CA TRP A 259 -0.81 -1.58 15.56
C TRP A 259 -2.30 -1.48 15.83
N ASP A 260 -2.70 -1.63 17.10
CA ASP A 260 -4.08 -1.43 17.58
C ASP A 260 -4.14 -0.18 18.48
N VAL A 261 -5.11 0.71 18.24
CA VAL A 261 -5.40 1.83 19.11
C VAL A 261 -6.08 1.28 20.39
N VAL A 262 -5.36 1.29 21.50
CA VAL A 262 -5.84 0.76 22.78
C VAL A 262 -6.41 1.84 23.71
N GLN A 263 -6.06 3.11 23.46
CA GLN A 263 -6.58 4.26 24.21
C GLN A 263 -6.55 5.51 23.33
N THR A 264 -7.60 6.33 23.42
CA THR A 264 -7.62 7.65 22.78
C THR A 264 -8.49 8.64 23.57
N SER A 265 -8.11 9.91 23.56
CA SER A 265 -8.96 11.00 24.06
C SER A 265 -9.99 11.46 23.03
N LEU A 266 -9.81 11.12 21.76
CA LEU A 266 -10.65 11.60 20.65
C LEU A 266 -12.15 11.38 20.91
N LEU A 267 -12.52 10.21 21.42
CA LEU A 267 -13.93 9.88 21.65
C LEU A 267 -14.57 10.80 22.70
N ASP A 268 -13.85 11.09 23.79
CA ASP A 268 -14.33 12.00 24.83
C ASP A 268 -14.36 13.45 24.32
N ASP A 269 -13.36 13.87 23.54
CA ASP A 269 -13.26 15.21 22.95
C ASP A 269 -14.43 15.47 21.96
N LEU A 270 -14.86 14.46 21.22
CA LEU A 270 -16.00 14.53 20.31
C LEU A 270 -17.36 14.48 21.04
N LEU A 271 -17.40 13.94 22.25
CA LEU A 271 -18.61 13.88 23.08
C LEU A 271 -18.78 15.11 23.99
N ALA A 272 -17.73 15.87 24.23
CA ALA A 272 -17.77 17.08 25.05
C ALA A 272 -18.52 18.22 24.32
#